data_9ed1bff7e55a66797142685ea1ca0a44
#
_entry.id   9ed1bff7e55a66797142685ea1ca0a44
#
_cell.length_a   1.000
_cell.length_b   1.000
_cell.length_c   1.000
_cell.angle_alpha   90.00
_cell.angle_beta   90.00
_cell.angle_gamma   90.00
#
_symmetry.space_group_name_H-M   'P 1'
#
loop_
_entity.id
_entity.type
_entity.pdbx_description
1 polymer ?
#
loop_
_entity_poly.entity_id
_entity_poly.type
_entity_poly.pdbx_seq_one_letter_code
_entity_poly.pdbx_strand_id
1 'polypeptide(L)'
;MKLAKGIDKVEEVAASIVGMQLVTPQTSAEGKKVHQVLVAEDVYYPGESETSEFYMSVLLNRSTGRNMIMYSTEGGMDIETVAEETPHLIFTEAIDPKVGLTGFQARKIAFNLGLSGAAFKDM
;
A
#
# COMPACT_ATOMS: atom_id res chain seq x y z
N MET A 1 9.54 8.39 -2.71
CA MET A 1 8.72 8.86 -3.85
C MET A 1 9.03 10.34 -4.11
N LYS A 2 9.04 10.78 -5.37
CA LYS A 2 9.17 12.19 -5.75
C LYS A 2 8.06 12.55 -6.72
N LEU A 3 7.49 13.75 -6.59
CA LEU A 3 6.46 14.27 -7.48
C LEU A 3 7.08 15.08 -8.61
N ALA A 4 6.63 14.84 -9.85
CA ALA A 4 6.92 15.66 -11.01
C ALA A 4 5.68 16.50 -11.34
N LYS A 5 5.82 17.82 -11.28
CA LYS A 5 4.73 18.75 -11.64
C LYS A 5 4.69 18.97 -13.14
N GLY A 6 3.98 18.07 -13.84
CA GLY A 6 3.85 18.05 -15.29
C GLY A 6 4.83 17.10 -15.98
N ILE A 7 4.46 16.68 -17.18
CA ILE A 7 5.22 15.71 -18.00
C ILE A 7 6.64 16.22 -18.29
N ASP A 8 6.80 17.51 -18.53
CA ASP A 8 8.10 18.13 -18.84
C ASP A 8 9.14 17.95 -17.73
N LYS A 9 8.69 17.72 -16.48
CA LYS A 9 9.56 17.53 -15.32
C LYS A 9 9.86 16.08 -15.00
N VAL A 10 9.18 15.15 -15.64
CA VAL A 10 9.33 13.71 -15.36
C VAL A 10 10.77 13.25 -15.63
N GLU A 11 11.36 13.64 -16.75
CA GLU A 11 12.72 13.26 -17.12
C GLU A 11 13.75 13.78 -16.11
N GLU A 12 13.65 15.05 -15.72
CA GLU A 12 14.53 15.69 -14.75
C GLU A 12 14.46 14.98 -13.37
N VAL A 13 13.22 14.74 -12.89
CA VAL A 13 12.98 14.07 -11.62
C VAL A 13 13.47 12.62 -11.65
N ALA A 14 13.19 11.89 -12.73
CA ALA A 14 13.66 10.52 -12.91
C ALA A 14 15.19 10.44 -12.93
N ALA A 15 15.85 11.33 -13.66
CA ALA A 15 17.32 11.41 -13.71
C ALA A 15 17.94 11.70 -12.34
N SER A 16 17.24 12.44 -11.46
CA SER A 16 17.69 12.71 -10.09
C SER A 16 17.62 11.50 -9.17
N ILE A 17 16.88 10.47 -9.54
CA ILE A 17 16.67 9.25 -8.74
C ILE A 17 17.50 8.10 -9.27
N VAL A 18 17.56 7.92 -10.59
CA VAL A 18 18.38 6.87 -11.21
C VAL A 18 19.85 7.10 -10.90
N GLY A 19 20.50 6.05 -10.42
CA GLY A 19 21.91 6.09 -10.03
C GLY A 19 22.18 6.49 -8.58
N MET A 20 21.17 7.00 -7.86
CA MET A 20 21.33 7.31 -6.43
C MET A 20 21.45 6.04 -5.58
N GLN A 21 22.07 6.19 -4.41
CA GLN A 21 22.10 5.14 -3.38
C GLN A 21 20.87 5.29 -2.48
N LEU A 22 19.99 4.31 -2.52
CA LEU A 22 18.76 4.30 -1.70
C LEU A 22 19.01 3.53 -0.41
N VAL A 23 18.88 4.22 0.71
CA VAL A 23 18.93 3.61 2.05
C VAL A 23 17.55 3.69 2.67
N THR A 24 17.01 2.54 3.07
CA THR A 24 15.70 2.40 3.75
C THR A 24 15.84 1.41 4.90
N PRO A 25 14.86 1.31 5.82
CA PRO A 25 14.85 0.28 6.86
C PRO A 25 14.97 -1.15 6.31
N GLN A 26 14.54 -1.37 5.07
CA GLN A 26 14.58 -2.68 4.39
C GLN A 26 15.87 -2.96 3.61
N THR A 27 16.78 -1.99 3.51
CA THR A 27 18.10 -2.17 2.87
C THR A 27 19.19 -2.31 3.92
N SER A 28 20.37 -2.82 3.51
CA SER A 28 21.57 -2.71 4.34
C SER A 28 21.96 -1.24 4.54
N ALA A 29 22.88 -0.98 5.50
CA ALA A 29 23.42 0.37 5.74
C ALA A 29 24.12 0.96 4.51
N GLU A 30 24.65 0.10 3.63
CA GLU A 30 25.24 0.52 2.35
C GLU A 30 24.20 0.97 1.33
N GLY A 31 22.93 0.58 1.53
CA GLY A 31 21.82 0.85 0.62
C GLY A 31 21.89 0.05 -0.68
N LYS A 32 21.01 0.40 -1.61
CA LYS A 32 20.99 -0.17 -2.97
C LYS A 32 21.02 0.93 -4.02
N LYS A 33 21.84 0.73 -5.07
CA LYS A 33 21.84 1.63 -6.21
C LYS A 33 20.56 1.49 -7.01
N VAL A 34 19.92 2.62 -7.30
CA VAL A 34 18.69 2.67 -8.11
C VAL A 34 19.07 2.56 -9.59
N HIS A 35 18.55 1.52 -10.26
CA HIS A 35 18.80 1.28 -11.69
C HIS A 35 17.60 1.68 -12.56
N GLN A 36 16.40 1.71 -11.99
CA GLN A 36 15.17 2.04 -12.71
C GLN A 36 14.17 2.70 -11.76
N VAL A 37 13.26 3.49 -12.31
CA VAL A 37 12.16 4.13 -11.59
C VAL A 37 10.83 3.78 -12.27
N LEU A 38 9.78 3.65 -11.48
CA LEU A 38 8.43 3.59 -11.96
C LEU A 38 7.87 5.01 -12.02
N VAL A 39 7.34 5.39 -13.17
CA VAL A 39 6.59 6.63 -13.35
C VAL A 39 5.11 6.26 -13.38
N ALA A 40 4.34 6.86 -12.49
CA ALA A 40 2.90 6.65 -12.41
C ALA A 40 2.18 8.00 -12.45
N GLU A 41 0.97 8.00 -13.00
CA GLU A 41 0.08 9.14 -12.89
C GLU A 41 -0.27 9.36 -11.42
N ASP A 42 -0.30 10.63 -11.01
CA ASP A 42 -0.73 10.99 -9.66
C ASP A 42 -2.25 10.84 -9.57
N VAL A 43 -2.69 9.96 -8.67
CA VAL A 43 -4.11 9.70 -8.41
C VAL A 43 -4.67 10.54 -7.26
N TYR A 44 -3.87 11.44 -6.73
CA TYR A 44 -4.24 12.33 -5.64
C TYR A 44 -4.97 13.56 -6.20
N TYR A 45 -6.28 13.42 -6.42
CA TYR A 45 -7.10 14.51 -6.95
C TYR A 45 -7.78 15.26 -5.81
N PRO A 46 -7.79 16.62 -5.87
CA PRO A 46 -8.69 17.39 -5.02
C PRO A 46 -10.13 17.11 -5.44
N GLY A 47 -10.93 16.59 -4.51
CA GLY A 47 -12.34 16.25 -4.70
C GLY A 47 -13.24 16.94 -3.68
N GLU A 48 -14.52 16.56 -3.66
CA GLU A 48 -15.50 17.07 -2.68
C GLU A 48 -15.24 16.52 -1.26
N SER A 49 -14.50 15.40 -1.14
CA SER A 49 -14.13 14.78 0.12
C SER A 49 -12.62 14.75 0.29
N GLU A 50 -12.18 14.67 1.55
CA GLU A 50 -10.76 14.43 1.85
C GLU A 50 -10.32 13.08 1.31
N THR A 51 -9.12 13.04 0.74
CA THR A 51 -8.50 11.80 0.29
C THR A 51 -8.02 10.99 1.48
N SER A 52 -8.27 9.68 1.47
CA SER A 52 -7.80 8.75 2.49
C SER A 52 -6.92 7.69 1.85
N GLU A 53 -5.81 7.39 2.50
CA GLU A 53 -4.93 6.29 2.11
C GLU A 53 -5.16 5.09 3.03
N PHE A 54 -5.20 3.91 2.44
CA PHE A 54 -5.30 2.64 3.16
C PHE A 54 -4.08 1.78 2.84
N TYR A 55 -3.66 0.98 3.81
CA TYR A 55 -2.69 -0.08 3.55
C TYR A 55 -3.43 -1.37 3.21
N MET A 56 -2.98 -2.05 2.16
CA MET A 56 -3.46 -3.41 1.83
C MET A 56 -2.35 -4.23 1.19
N SER A 57 -2.18 -5.45 1.67
CA SER A 57 -1.21 -6.40 1.13
C SER A 57 -1.75 -7.83 1.13
N VAL A 58 -1.28 -8.63 0.19
CA VAL A 58 -1.52 -10.07 0.15
C VAL A 58 -0.22 -10.77 0.52
N LEU A 59 -0.27 -11.57 1.57
CA LEU A 59 0.89 -12.23 2.16
C LEU A 59 0.65 -13.73 2.28
N LEU A 60 1.74 -14.51 2.22
CA LEU A 60 1.70 -15.92 2.59
C LEU A 60 1.93 -16.06 4.10
N ASN A 61 0.93 -16.55 4.83
CA ASN A 61 1.12 -16.99 6.20
C ASN A 61 1.80 -18.37 6.20
N ARG A 62 3.09 -18.37 6.48
CA ARG A 62 3.92 -19.60 6.45
C ARG A 62 3.55 -20.61 7.52
N SER A 63 3.00 -20.19 8.65
CA SER A 63 2.60 -21.10 9.73
C SER A 63 1.34 -21.90 9.39
N THR A 64 0.44 -21.33 8.60
CA THR A 64 -0.81 -21.99 8.18
C THR A 64 -0.76 -22.47 6.72
N GLY A 65 0.25 -22.06 5.95
CA GLY A 65 0.36 -22.36 4.51
C GLY A 65 -0.74 -21.70 3.65
N ARG A 66 -1.38 -20.66 4.17
CA ARG A 66 -2.49 -19.97 3.48
C ARG A 66 -2.12 -18.53 3.14
N ASN A 67 -2.66 -18.05 2.04
CA ASN A 67 -2.62 -16.62 1.74
C ASN A 67 -3.51 -15.88 2.74
N MET A 68 -3.14 -14.66 3.04
CA MET A 68 -3.91 -13.75 3.88
C MET A 68 -3.87 -12.34 3.29
N ILE A 69 -4.94 -11.61 3.46
CA ILE A 69 -4.97 -10.17 3.23
C ILE A 69 -4.71 -9.49 4.57
N MET A 70 -3.72 -8.61 4.59
CA MET A 70 -3.45 -7.70 5.70
C MET A 70 -3.84 -6.30 5.26
N TYR A 71 -4.57 -5.57 6.09
CA TYR A 71 -5.04 -4.23 5.76
C TYR A 71 -5.16 -3.36 7.01
N SER A 72 -5.06 -2.04 6.79
CA SER A 72 -5.15 -1.03 7.85
C SER A 72 -5.75 0.26 7.30
N THR A 73 -6.40 1.02 8.17
CA THR A 73 -6.83 2.40 7.91
C THR A 73 -5.65 3.37 7.89
N GLU A 74 -4.51 2.96 8.43
CA GLU A 74 -3.27 3.74 8.49
C GLU A 74 -2.48 3.57 7.19
N GLY A 75 -2.93 4.24 6.12
CA GLY A 75 -2.19 4.33 4.86
C GLY A 75 -1.11 5.40 4.91
N GLY A 76 -0.17 5.35 3.97
CA GLY A 76 0.92 6.32 3.88
C GLY A 76 1.99 6.22 4.97
N MET A 77 1.79 5.36 5.98
CA MET A 77 2.75 5.07 7.03
C MET A 77 3.47 3.74 6.79
N ASP A 78 4.63 3.59 7.43
CA ASP A 78 5.34 2.31 7.43
C ASP A 78 4.56 1.30 8.29
N ILE A 79 4.19 0.16 7.70
CA ILE A 79 3.36 -0.85 8.39
C ILE A 79 4.05 -1.42 9.64
N GLU A 80 5.38 -1.42 9.67
CA GLU A 80 6.16 -1.81 10.83
C GLU A 80 5.91 -0.85 12.01
N THR A 81 5.84 0.45 11.75
CA THR A 81 5.49 1.46 12.77
C THR A 81 4.05 1.28 13.27
N VAL A 82 3.10 1.02 12.35
CA VAL A 82 1.71 0.74 12.73
C VAL A 82 1.63 -0.52 13.59
N ALA A 83 2.43 -1.54 13.28
CA ALA A 83 2.47 -2.79 14.07
C ALA A 83 3.03 -2.59 15.49
N GLU A 84 3.93 -1.64 15.69
CA GLU A 84 4.51 -1.32 16.98
C GLU A 84 3.61 -0.39 17.81
N GLU A 85 3.10 0.67 17.21
CA GLU A 85 2.36 1.73 17.91
C GLU A 85 0.86 1.44 18.03
N THR A 86 0.24 0.93 16.96
CA THR A 86 -1.21 0.74 16.86
C THR A 86 -1.59 -0.62 16.26
N PRO A 87 -1.14 -1.75 16.85
CA PRO A 87 -1.36 -3.09 16.27
C PRO A 87 -2.84 -3.46 16.12
N HIS A 88 -3.72 -2.82 16.88
CA HIS A 88 -5.17 -3.04 16.81
C HIS A 88 -5.81 -2.48 15.52
N LEU A 89 -5.10 -1.62 14.78
CA LEU A 89 -5.53 -1.09 13.48
C LEU A 89 -5.08 -1.97 12.30
N ILE A 90 -4.34 -3.05 12.57
CA ILE A 90 -3.98 -4.03 11.56
C ILE A 90 -4.96 -5.19 11.59
N PHE A 91 -5.66 -5.36 10.50
CA PHE A 91 -6.62 -6.45 10.30
C PHE A 91 -6.05 -7.51 9.36
N THR A 92 -6.47 -8.75 9.55
CA THR A 92 -6.06 -9.86 8.68
C THR A 92 -7.25 -10.75 8.34
N GLU A 93 -7.31 -11.20 7.07
CA GLU A 93 -8.28 -12.18 6.58
C GLU A 93 -7.54 -13.34 5.92
N ALA A 94 -7.73 -14.54 6.45
CA ALA A 94 -7.17 -15.75 5.86
C ALA A 94 -7.98 -16.17 4.64
N ILE A 95 -7.31 -16.48 3.55
CA ILE A 95 -7.92 -16.90 2.29
C ILE A 95 -7.79 -18.41 2.13
N ASP A 96 -8.89 -19.10 1.95
CA ASP A 96 -8.88 -20.52 1.61
C ASP A 96 -8.44 -20.69 0.14
N PRO A 97 -7.39 -21.48 -0.13
CA PRO A 97 -6.86 -21.60 -1.49
C PRO A 97 -7.82 -22.30 -2.46
N LYS A 98 -8.82 -23.02 -1.95
CA LYS A 98 -9.83 -23.69 -2.79
C LYS A 98 -11.01 -22.78 -3.14
N VAL A 99 -11.32 -21.84 -2.28
CA VAL A 99 -12.50 -20.96 -2.40
C VAL A 99 -12.13 -19.58 -2.90
N GLY A 100 -10.94 -19.11 -2.54
CA GLY A 100 -10.49 -17.73 -2.79
C GLY A 100 -11.12 -16.73 -1.81
N LEU A 101 -11.05 -15.45 -2.14
CA LEU A 101 -11.69 -14.38 -1.38
C LEU A 101 -13.20 -14.44 -1.58
N THR A 102 -13.93 -14.59 -0.48
CA THR A 102 -15.39 -14.63 -0.52
C THR A 102 -15.99 -13.22 -0.45
N GLY A 103 -17.19 -13.03 -1.04
CA GLY A 103 -17.88 -11.74 -0.95
C GLY A 103 -18.21 -11.30 0.49
N PHE A 104 -18.28 -12.22 1.44
CA PHE A 104 -18.40 -11.88 2.86
C PHE A 104 -17.11 -11.25 3.39
N GLN A 105 -15.96 -11.82 3.07
CA GLN A 105 -14.66 -11.30 3.48
C GLN A 105 -14.39 -9.93 2.86
N ALA A 106 -14.69 -9.75 1.55
CA ALA A 106 -14.57 -8.45 0.90
C ALA A 106 -15.42 -7.37 1.60
N ARG A 107 -16.68 -7.67 1.92
CA ARG A 107 -17.53 -6.74 2.67
C ARG A 107 -16.99 -6.45 4.08
N LYS A 108 -16.44 -7.44 4.77
CA LYS A 108 -15.83 -7.25 6.09
C LYS A 108 -14.60 -6.32 6.01
N ILE A 109 -13.76 -6.49 5.00
CA ILE A 109 -12.61 -5.61 4.74
C ILE A 109 -13.10 -4.19 4.51
N ALA A 110 -14.05 -3.99 3.59
CA ALA A 110 -14.61 -2.67 3.29
C ALA A 110 -15.23 -2.00 4.53
N PHE A 111 -15.93 -2.76 5.35
CA PHE A 111 -16.52 -2.26 6.60
C PHE A 111 -15.44 -1.83 7.61
N ASN A 112 -14.41 -2.64 7.82
CA ASN A 112 -13.31 -2.33 8.74
C ASN A 112 -12.48 -1.13 8.27
N LEU A 113 -12.40 -0.90 6.96
CA LEU A 113 -11.77 0.30 6.39
C LEU A 113 -12.68 1.54 6.46
N GLY A 114 -13.92 1.42 6.97
CA GLY A 114 -14.86 2.52 7.08
C GLY A 114 -15.46 2.96 5.74
N LEU A 115 -15.36 2.12 4.69
CA LEU A 115 -15.89 2.45 3.36
C LEU A 115 -17.41 2.43 3.36
N SER A 116 -18.00 3.31 2.57
CA SER A 116 -19.45 3.41 2.39
C SER A 116 -19.82 3.77 0.95
N GLY A 117 -21.11 3.67 0.62
CA GLY A 117 -21.62 4.07 -0.70
C GLY A 117 -21.00 3.32 -1.87
N ALA A 118 -20.50 4.04 -2.86
CA ALA A 118 -19.84 3.48 -4.06
C ALA A 118 -18.53 2.77 -3.68
N ALA A 119 -17.68 3.40 -2.89
CA ALA A 119 -16.39 2.84 -2.47
C ALA A 119 -16.53 1.47 -1.78
N PHE A 120 -17.60 1.27 -1.00
CA PHE A 120 -17.90 -0.03 -0.39
C PHE A 120 -18.27 -1.11 -1.42
N LYS A 121 -18.90 -0.72 -2.53
CA LYS A 121 -19.28 -1.68 -3.59
C LYS A 121 -18.13 -2.03 -4.53
N ASP A 122 -17.23 -1.08 -4.72
CA ASP A 122 -16.09 -1.21 -5.65
C ASP A 122 -14.90 -1.97 -5.02
N MET A 123 -14.91 -2.13 -3.69
CA MET A 123 -13.95 -2.95 -2.93
C MET A 123 -14.16 -4.46 -3.15
#